data_d1ddd559550dd16f5f878c6012b611bc
#
_entry.id   d1ddd559550dd16f5f878c6012b611bc
#
_cell.length_a   1.000
_cell.length_b   1.000
_cell.length_c   1.000
_cell.angle_alpha   90.00
_cell.angle_beta   90.00
_cell.angle_gamma   90.00
#
_symmetry.space_group_name_H-M   'P 1'
#
loop_
_entity.id
_entity.type
_entity.pdbx_description
1 polymer ?
#
loop_
_entity_poly.entity_id
_entity_poly.type
_entity_poly.pdbx_seq_one_letter_code
_entity_poly.pdbx_strand_id
1 'polypeptide(L)'
;TCYHLIPEYLYPFDYETFSKYQGKAYSVATDIRSGKPVYFRIRDLKKDIDKIRASASLPLVSRNVKIDGREYLDGGISDAIPLQKSVLDGNRKNIVVMTKEVGFVRKPATQLPLIRMRYLKYPKVAELMENRHINYNQQTAYIENMQKSGKAFVIRPKRAGNVGRIEKDVEKLKALYREGYEDAAVCYEELMKYLKEQ
;
A
#
# COMPACT_ATOMS: atom_id res chain seq x y z
N THR A 1 -5.06 -11.79 -15.71
CA THR A 1 -3.74 -12.41 -15.85
C THR A 1 -2.95 -12.32 -14.56
N CYS A 2 -2.63 -11.10 -14.06
CA CYS A 2 -1.80 -10.92 -12.85
C CYS A 2 -2.38 -11.58 -11.57
N TYR A 3 -3.69 -11.64 -11.45
CA TYR A 3 -4.35 -12.12 -10.24
C TYR A 3 -4.78 -13.60 -10.28
N HIS A 4 -4.60 -14.28 -11.41
CA HIS A 4 -4.90 -15.70 -11.56
C HIS A 4 -3.72 -16.44 -12.18
N LEU A 5 -3.32 -16.09 -13.40
CA LEU A 5 -2.28 -16.83 -14.12
C LEU A 5 -0.94 -16.85 -13.37
N ILE A 6 -0.53 -15.72 -12.80
CA ILE A 6 0.75 -15.63 -12.08
C ILE A 6 0.71 -16.48 -10.79
N PRO A 7 -0.22 -16.24 -9.82
CA PRO A 7 -0.21 -16.97 -8.57
C PRO A 7 -0.69 -18.43 -8.66
N GLU A 8 -1.32 -18.84 -9.76
CA GLU A 8 -1.79 -20.22 -9.92
C GLU A 8 -0.81 -21.08 -10.73
N TYR A 9 -0.11 -20.49 -11.73
CA TYR A 9 0.65 -21.29 -12.70
C TYR A 9 2.09 -20.84 -12.90
N LEU A 10 2.36 -19.53 -12.97
CA LEU A 10 3.71 -19.04 -13.29
C LEU A 10 4.59 -18.89 -12.07
N TYR A 11 4.02 -18.45 -10.97
CA TYR A 11 4.67 -18.28 -9.67
C TYR A 11 3.68 -18.70 -8.58
N PRO A 12 3.53 -20.00 -8.35
CA PRO A 12 2.51 -20.53 -7.45
C PRO A 12 2.61 -19.95 -6.05
N PHE A 13 1.49 -19.39 -5.58
CA PHE A 13 1.38 -18.90 -4.22
C PHE A 13 0.99 -20.05 -3.29
N ASP A 14 1.62 -20.13 -2.13
CA ASP A 14 1.31 -21.14 -1.11
C ASP A 14 0.00 -20.79 -0.36
N TYR A 15 -1.12 -21.15 -0.98
CA TYR A 15 -2.45 -20.93 -0.43
C TYR A 15 -2.69 -21.75 0.85
N GLU A 16 -2.08 -22.90 0.96
CA GLU A 16 -2.24 -23.79 2.12
C GLU A 16 -1.60 -23.17 3.36
N THR A 17 -0.35 -22.74 3.28
CA THR A 17 0.31 -22.06 4.39
C THR A 17 -0.40 -20.76 4.74
N PHE A 18 -0.84 -19.97 3.75
CA PHE A 18 -1.61 -18.76 4.02
C PHE A 18 -2.91 -19.04 4.76
N SER A 19 -3.62 -20.12 4.43
CA SER A 19 -4.88 -20.49 5.10
C SER A 19 -4.70 -20.81 6.59
N LYS A 20 -3.51 -21.25 6.98
CA LYS A 20 -3.12 -21.58 8.37
C LYS A 20 -2.57 -20.37 9.14
N TYR A 21 -2.41 -19.22 8.48
CA TYR A 21 -1.87 -18.01 9.11
C TYR A 21 -2.80 -17.49 10.21
N GLN A 22 -2.28 -17.43 11.43
CA GLN A 22 -3.06 -17.04 12.62
C GLN A 22 -3.25 -15.52 12.75
N GLY A 23 -2.48 -14.74 12.02
CA GLY A 23 -2.59 -13.28 12.00
C GLY A 23 -3.78 -12.78 11.19
N LYS A 24 -3.87 -11.46 11.06
CA LYS A 24 -4.90 -10.79 10.26
C LYS A 24 -4.24 -10.08 9.09
N ALA A 25 -4.54 -10.51 7.87
CA ALA A 25 -4.13 -9.81 6.65
C ALA A 25 -5.25 -8.89 6.16
N TYR A 26 -4.88 -7.68 5.75
CA TYR A 26 -5.82 -6.70 5.20
C TYR A 26 -5.30 -6.13 3.88
N SER A 27 -6.22 -5.88 2.95
CA SER A 27 -5.98 -4.98 1.82
C SER A 27 -6.79 -3.70 2.01
N VAL A 28 -6.23 -2.56 1.62
CA VAL A 28 -6.90 -1.28 1.73
C VAL A 28 -7.41 -0.86 0.36
N ALA A 29 -8.68 -0.50 0.27
CA ALA A 29 -9.27 0.06 -0.94
C ALA A 29 -10.07 1.32 -0.61
N THR A 30 -10.33 2.15 -1.61
CA THR A 30 -11.16 3.35 -1.48
C THR A 30 -12.55 3.09 -2.02
N ASP A 31 -13.58 3.22 -1.20
CA ASP A 31 -14.97 3.26 -1.67
C ASP A 31 -15.19 4.56 -2.46
N ILE A 32 -15.47 4.45 -3.77
CA ILE A 32 -15.51 5.63 -4.64
C ILE A 32 -16.71 6.54 -4.40
N ARG A 33 -17.78 6.04 -3.78
CA ARG A 33 -18.96 6.82 -3.47
C ARG A 33 -18.76 7.67 -2.23
N SER A 34 -18.24 7.06 -1.15
CA SER A 34 -18.04 7.77 0.12
C SER A 34 -16.68 8.45 0.22
N GLY A 35 -15.69 8.05 -0.58
CA GLY A 35 -14.30 8.47 -0.45
C GLY A 35 -13.56 7.90 0.77
N LYS A 36 -14.18 7.00 1.52
CA LYS A 36 -13.59 6.45 2.74
C LYS A 36 -12.70 5.24 2.43
N PRO A 37 -11.63 5.03 3.20
CA PRO A 37 -10.86 3.79 3.13
C PRO A 37 -11.69 2.62 3.67
N VAL A 38 -11.54 1.47 3.02
CA VAL A 38 -12.13 0.19 3.43
C VAL A 38 -11.00 -0.81 3.61
N TYR A 39 -10.95 -1.43 4.79
CA TYR A 39 -9.93 -2.41 5.17
C TYR A 39 -10.52 -3.80 5.02
N PHE A 40 -10.32 -4.41 3.85
CA PHE A 40 -10.81 -5.74 3.57
C PHE A 40 -9.95 -6.80 4.26
N ARG A 41 -10.51 -7.56 5.16
CA ARG A 41 -9.83 -8.72 5.71
C ARG A 41 -9.70 -9.80 4.63
N ILE A 42 -8.46 -10.27 4.43
CA ILE A 42 -8.13 -11.37 3.53
C ILE A 42 -8.03 -12.65 4.37
N ARG A 43 -8.91 -13.60 4.10
CA ARG A 43 -8.95 -14.90 4.80
C ARG A 43 -8.60 -16.05 3.85
N ASP A 44 -9.11 -15.97 2.65
CA ASP A 44 -8.87 -16.94 1.57
C ASP A 44 -8.42 -16.16 0.33
N LEU A 45 -7.16 -16.30 -0.02
CA LEU A 45 -6.57 -15.47 -1.08
C LEU A 45 -7.21 -15.73 -2.46
N LYS A 46 -7.72 -16.93 -2.70
CA LYS A 46 -8.43 -17.25 -3.95
C LYS A 46 -9.78 -16.55 -4.03
N LYS A 47 -10.57 -16.61 -2.94
CA LYS A 47 -11.91 -16.00 -2.88
C LYS A 47 -11.83 -14.48 -2.74
N ASP A 48 -10.82 -13.98 -2.05
CA ASP A 48 -10.64 -12.56 -1.72
C ASP A 48 -9.80 -11.81 -2.77
N ILE A 49 -9.47 -12.44 -3.90
CA ILE A 49 -8.57 -11.86 -4.91
C ILE A 49 -9.05 -10.50 -5.43
N ASP A 50 -10.36 -10.28 -5.54
CA ASP A 50 -10.92 -9.01 -5.97
C ASP A 50 -10.69 -7.89 -4.93
N LYS A 51 -10.57 -8.21 -3.65
CA LYS A 51 -10.21 -7.24 -2.61
C LYS A 51 -8.79 -6.74 -2.78
N ILE A 52 -7.87 -7.64 -3.18
CA ILE A 52 -6.48 -7.29 -3.50
C ILE A 52 -6.42 -6.49 -4.81
N ARG A 53 -7.18 -6.91 -5.82
CA ARG A 53 -7.29 -6.19 -7.10
C ARG A 53 -7.82 -4.77 -6.89
N ALA A 54 -8.81 -4.58 -6.02
CA ALA A 54 -9.31 -3.26 -5.66
C ALA A 54 -8.23 -2.36 -5.06
N SER A 55 -7.42 -2.92 -4.14
CA SER A 55 -6.32 -2.23 -3.49
C SER A 55 -5.22 -1.74 -4.45
N ALA A 56 -5.12 -2.33 -5.64
CA ALA A 56 -4.14 -1.97 -6.67
C ALA A 56 -4.76 -1.28 -7.90
N SER A 57 -6.05 -0.91 -7.84
CA SER A 57 -6.78 -0.34 -8.98
C SER A 57 -6.65 1.18 -9.02
N LEU A 58 -5.60 1.66 -9.70
CA LEU A 58 -5.31 3.10 -9.85
C LEU A 58 -6.37 3.82 -10.69
N PRO A 59 -6.78 5.06 -10.30
CA PRO A 59 -7.61 5.92 -11.15
C PRO A 59 -7.00 6.13 -12.53
N LEU A 60 -7.84 6.22 -13.55
CA LEU A 60 -7.49 6.40 -14.98
C LEU A 60 -6.80 5.19 -15.63
N VAL A 61 -6.08 4.36 -14.89
CA VAL A 61 -5.32 3.21 -15.41
C VAL A 61 -6.14 1.93 -15.33
N SER A 62 -6.88 1.75 -14.25
CA SER A 62 -7.67 0.54 -13.99
C SER A 62 -9.18 0.81 -14.06
N ARG A 63 -9.95 -0.25 -14.22
CA ARG A 63 -11.41 -0.20 -14.01
C ARG A 63 -11.70 -0.26 -12.52
N ASN A 64 -12.80 0.37 -12.09
CA ASN A 64 -13.31 0.20 -10.73
C ASN A 64 -13.61 -1.28 -10.48
N VAL A 65 -13.30 -1.76 -9.29
CA VAL A 65 -13.59 -3.14 -8.88
C VAL A 65 -14.89 -3.17 -8.11
N LYS A 66 -15.82 -4.04 -8.52
CA LYS A 66 -17.08 -4.24 -7.82
C LYS A 66 -16.96 -5.38 -6.82
N ILE A 67 -17.30 -5.09 -5.56
CA ILE A 67 -17.39 -6.07 -4.48
C ILE A 67 -18.68 -5.77 -3.70
N ASP A 68 -19.54 -6.77 -3.55
CA ASP A 68 -20.80 -6.68 -2.81
C ASP A 68 -21.65 -5.44 -3.19
N GLY A 69 -21.79 -5.20 -4.50
CA GLY A 69 -22.59 -4.10 -5.05
C GLY A 69 -21.99 -2.71 -4.93
N ARG A 70 -20.79 -2.56 -4.36
CA ARG A 70 -20.05 -1.30 -4.26
C ARG A 70 -18.83 -1.30 -5.19
N GLU A 71 -18.35 -0.10 -5.52
CA GLU A 71 -17.21 0.09 -6.40
C GLU A 71 -16.03 0.68 -5.63
N TYR A 72 -14.84 0.14 -5.93
CA TYR A 72 -13.61 0.46 -5.22
C TYR A 72 -12.47 0.79 -6.18
N LEU A 73 -11.56 1.59 -5.68
CA LEU A 73 -10.26 1.93 -6.27
C LEU A 73 -9.14 1.71 -5.26
N ASP A 74 -7.90 1.96 -5.69
CA ASP A 74 -6.67 1.85 -4.91
C ASP A 74 -6.77 2.52 -3.54
N GLY A 75 -6.36 1.83 -2.49
CA GLY A 75 -6.35 2.34 -1.12
C GLY A 75 -5.42 3.53 -0.92
N GLY A 76 -4.36 3.64 -1.70
CA GLY A 76 -3.43 4.77 -1.67
C GLY A 76 -4.03 6.11 -2.12
N ILE A 77 -5.34 6.15 -2.42
CA ILE A 77 -6.09 7.40 -2.65
C ILE A 77 -6.56 7.97 -1.31
N SER A 78 -7.10 7.12 -0.42
CA SER A 78 -7.71 7.53 0.86
C SER A 78 -6.82 7.25 2.06
N ASP A 79 -6.10 6.13 2.08
CA ASP A 79 -5.16 5.75 3.15
C ASP A 79 -3.98 4.98 2.56
N ALA A 80 -2.91 5.72 2.23
CA ALA A 80 -1.76 5.17 1.52
C ALA A 80 -0.85 4.32 2.41
N ILE A 81 -0.78 4.63 3.71
CA ILE A 81 0.05 3.92 4.69
C ILE A 81 -0.76 3.76 5.97
N PRO A 82 -1.47 2.63 6.14
CA PRO A 82 -2.51 2.46 7.15
C PRO A 82 -1.99 2.22 8.58
N LEU A 83 -0.94 2.95 9.00
CA LEU A 83 -0.36 2.82 10.34
C LEU A 83 -1.36 3.25 11.42
N GLN A 84 -2.13 4.32 11.17
CA GLN A 84 -3.12 4.77 12.14
C GLN A 84 -4.20 3.69 12.39
N LYS A 85 -4.61 2.97 11.34
CA LYS A 85 -5.52 1.83 11.48
C LYS A 85 -4.91 0.73 12.33
N SER A 86 -3.64 0.39 12.12
CA SER A 86 -2.95 -0.61 12.93
C SER A 86 -2.91 -0.24 14.41
N VAL A 87 -2.63 1.03 14.72
CA VAL A 87 -2.64 1.55 16.10
C VAL A 87 -4.03 1.47 16.72
N LEU A 88 -5.07 1.88 15.98
CA LEU A 88 -6.47 1.82 16.42
C LEU A 88 -6.95 0.36 16.65
N ASP A 89 -6.38 -0.61 15.93
CA ASP A 89 -6.64 -2.03 16.15
C ASP A 89 -5.92 -2.60 17.40
N GLY A 90 -5.18 -1.75 18.13
CA GLY A 90 -4.53 -2.12 19.38
C GLY A 90 -3.09 -2.65 19.22
N ASN A 91 -2.50 -2.56 18.04
CA ASN A 91 -1.12 -2.98 17.83
C ASN A 91 -0.16 -1.96 18.46
N ARG A 92 0.57 -2.38 19.48
CA ARG A 92 1.52 -1.53 20.21
C ARG A 92 2.84 -1.35 19.47
N LYS A 93 3.30 -2.38 18.76
CA LYS A 93 4.50 -2.37 17.92
C LYS A 93 4.10 -2.45 16.46
N ASN A 94 4.70 -1.60 15.66
CA ASN A 94 4.38 -1.51 14.24
C ASN A 94 5.66 -1.51 13.41
N ILE A 95 5.73 -2.36 12.40
CA ILE A 95 6.78 -2.33 11.38
C ILE A 95 6.18 -1.70 10.13
N VAL A 96 6.78 -0.64 9.65
CA VAL A 96 6.33 0.08 8.45
C VAL A 96 7.38 -0.05 7.36
N VAL A 97 7.03 -0.73 6.27
CA VAL A 97 7.89 -0.82 5.08
C VAL A 97 7.45 0.25 4.08
N MET A 98 8.30 1.21 3.84
CA MET A 98 8.05 2.31 2.92
C MET A 98 8.78 2.11 1.60
N THR A 99 8.18 2.60 0.52
CA THR A 99 8.75 2.53 -0.84
C THR A 99 9.43 3.82 -1.27
N LYS A 100 9.47 4.82 -0.37
CA LYS A 100 10.09 6.12 -0.62
C LYS A 100 11.17 6.40 0.42
N GLU A 101 12.24 7.04 -0.04
CA GLU A 101 13.39 7.46 0.76
C GLU A 101 13.03 8.51 1.82
N VAL A 102 13.96 8.76 2.72
CA VAL A 102 13.84 9.82 3.72
C VAL A 102 13.75 11.19 3.02
N GLY A 103 12.86 12.04 3.51
CA GLY A 103 12.67 13.39 2.96
C GLY A 103 11.84 13.45 1.67
N PHE A 104 11.31 12.31 1.19
CA PHE A 104 10.40 12.36 0.06
C PHE A 104 9.13 13.13 0.40
N VAL A 105 8.84 14.16 -0.41
CA VAL A 105 7.60 14.94 -0.32
C VAL A 105 6.77 14.71 -1.58
N ARG A 106 5.56 14.22 -1.41
CA ARG A 106 4.63 14.00 -2.53
C ARG A 106 4.13 15.34 -3.05
N LYS A 107 4.23 15.54 -4.36
CA LYS A 107 3.73 16.72 -5.06
C LYS A 107 2.25 16.55 -5.44
N PRO A 108 1.51 17.66 -5.68
CA PRO A 108 0.14 17.62 -6.19
C PRO A 108 0.01 16.82 -7.49
N ALA A 109 -1.16 16.22 -7.69
CA ALA A 109 -1.45 15.47 -8.91
C ALA A 109 -1.67 16.43 -10.10
N THR A 110 -1.01 16.15 -11.22
CA THR A 110 -1.14 16.97 -12.46
C THR A 110 -2.35 16.59 -13.31
N GLN A 111 -2.93 15.43 -13.09
CA GLN A 111 -4.02 14.85 -13.92
C GLN A 111 -5.42 15.14 -13.38
N LEU A 112 -5.59 16.13 -12.49
CA LEU A 112 -6.86 16.44 -11.85
C LEU A 112 -8.01 16.76 -12.84
N PRO A 113 -7.84 17.51 -13.93
CA PRO A 113 -8.92 17.76 -14.86
C PRO A 113 -9.48 16.47 -15.48
N LEU A 114 -8.61 15.54 -15.85
CA LEU A 114 -8.98 14.25 -16.41
C LEU A 114 -9.69 13.35 -15.38
N ILE A 115 -9.22 13.39 -14.14
CA ILE A 115 -9.85 12.66 -13.02
C ILE A 115 -11.25 13.21 -12.76
N ARG A 116 -11.42 14.52 -12.70
CA ARG A 116 -12.73 15.17 -12.51
C ARG A 116 -13.71 14.76 -13.63
N MET A 117 -13.27 14.79 -14.86
CA MET A 117 -14.08 14.37 -16.02
C MET A 117 -14.45 12.88 -15.94
N ARG A 118 -13.50 12.00 -15.63
CA ARG A 118 -13.72 10.54 -15.57
C ARG A 118 -14.64 10.14 -14.43
N TYR A 119 -14.58 10.85 -13.30
CA TYR A 119 -15.29 10.54 -12.07
C TYR A 119 -16.37 11.56 -11.71
N LEU A 120 -17.05 12.15 -12.72
CA LEU A 120 -18.16 13.10 -12.53
C LEU A 120 -19.24 12.57 -11.56
N LYS A 121 -19.57 11.27 -11.66
CA LYS A 121 -20.55 10.61 -10.77
C LYS A 121 -20.01 10.32 -9.37
N TYR A 122 -18.71 10.48 -9.15
CA TYR A 122 -18.00 10.16 -7.91
C TYR A 122 -17.05 11.29 -7.51
N PRO A 123 -17.57 12.48 -7.18
CA PRO A 123 -16.75 13.68 -6.94
C PRO A 123 -15.75 13.50 -5.80
N LYS A 124 -16.04 12.60 -4.85
CA LYS A 124 -15.10 12.27 -3.77
C LYS A 124 -13.77 11.71 -4.25
N VAL A 125 -13.73 11.02 -5.39
CA VAL A 125 -12.47 10.55 -5.98
C VAL A 125 -11.60 11.72 -6.42
N ALA A 126 -12.19 12.73 -7.06
CA ALA A 126 -11.45 13.92 -7.47
C ALA A 126 -10.94 14.73 -6.26
N GLU A 127 -11.77 14.93 -5.23
CA GLU A 127 -11.41 15.59 -3.98
C GLU A 127 -10.22 14.88 -3.28
N LEU A 128 -10.29 13.55 -3.17
CA LEU A 128 -9.20 12.75 -2.59
C LEU A 128 -7.91 12.86 -3.41
N MET A 129 -8.00 12.82 -4.73
CA MET A 129 -6.81 12.94 -5.59
C MET A 129 -6.18 14.33 -5.55
N GLU A 130 -6.99 15.37 -5.37
CA GLU A 130 -6.53 16.74 -5.15
C GLU A 130 -5.73 16.87 -3.84
N ASN A 131 -6.24 16.28 -2.77
CA ASN A 131 -5.63 16.31 -1.44
C ASN A 131 -4.64 15.17 -1.15
N ARG A 132 -4.44 14.26 -2.10
CA ARG A 132 -3.62 13.05 -1.91
C ARG A 132 -2.20 13.36 -1.44
N HIS A 133 -1.60 14.42 -1.94
CA HIS A 133 -0.25 14.82 -1.56
C HIS A 133 -0.20 15.32 -0.11
N ILE A 134 -1.19 16.06 0.33
CA ILE A 134 -1.30 16.55 1.72
C ILE A 134 -1.46 15.36 2.66
N ASN A 135 -2.42 14.48 2.39
CA ASN A 135 -2.71 13.31 3.21
C ASN A 135 -1.48 12.38 3.33
N TYR A 136 -0.81 12.12 2.21
CA TYR A 136 0.39 11.30 2.20
C TYR A 136 1.53 11.88 3.03
N ASN A 137 1.78 13.20 2.90
CA ASN A 137 2.84 13.88 3.63
C ASN A 137 2.52 13.93 5.14
N GLN A 138 1.26 14.09 5.52
CA GLN A 138 0.82 14.00 6.91
C GLN A 138 1.01 12.58 7.47
N GLN A 139 0.67 11.53 6.71
CA GLN A 139 0.93 10.16 7.10
C GLN A 139 2.43 9.89 7.28
N THR A 140 3.27 10.39 6.39
CA THR A 140 4.73 10.27 6.52
C THR A 140 5.23 10.95 7.79
N ALA A 141 4.80 12.17 8.06
CA ALA A 141 5.17 12.88 9.30
C ALA A 141 4.69 12.13 10.57
N TYR A 142 3.50 11.55 10.53
CA TYR A 142 2.99 10.71 11.63
C TYR A 142 3.88 9.48 11.84
N ILE A 143 4.28 8.80 10.77
CA ILE A 143 5.19 7.63 10.84
C ILE A 143 6.53 8.02 11.46
N GLU A 144 7.10 9.16 11.05
CA GLU A 144 8.37 9.65 11.61
C GLU A 144 8.26 9.96 13.11
N ASN A 145 7.14 10.52 13.55
CA ASN A 145 6.88 10.74 14.98
C ASN A 145 6.73 9.43 15.75
N MET A 146 6.06 8.44 15.18
CA MET A 146 5.92 7.10 15.77
C MET A 146 7.28 6.39 15.85
N GLN A 147 8.13 6.53 14.85
CA GLN A 147 9.50 6.01 14.85
C GLN A 147 10.34 6.67 15.95
N LYS A 148 10.34 8.00 16.03
CA LYS A 148 11.07 8.75 17.06
C LYS A 148 10.64 8.38 18.49
N SER A 149 9.39 8.04 18.68
CA SER A 149 8.83 7.62 19.97
C SER A 149 8.99 6.12 20.27
N GLY A 150 9.68 5.36 19.41
CA GLY A 150 9.87 3.92 19.59
C GLY A 150 8.61 3.06 19.37
N LYS A 151 7.52 3.65 18.84
CA LYS A 151 6.24 2.95 18.61
C LYS A 151 6.12 2.34 17.22
N ALA A 152 7.02 2.69 16.31
CA ALA A 152 7.14 2.09 15.00
C ALA A 152 8.60 1.87 14.63
N PHE A 153 8.87 0.76 13.95
CA PHE A 153 10.13 0.50 13.25
C PHE A 153 9.92 0.74 11.77
N VAL A 154 10.75 1.57 11.14
CA VAL A 154 10.55 1.93 9.73
C VAL A 154 11.68 1.40 8.87
N ILE A 155 11.34 0.58 7.89
CA ILE A 155 12.24 0.12 6.83
C ILE A 155 11.93 0.95 5.59
N ARG A 156 12.94 1.62 5.03
CA ARG A 156 12.77 2.42 3.81
C ARG A 156 14.04 2.44 2.97
N PRO A 157 13.95 2.69 1.66
CA PRO A 157 15.12 2.76 0.82
C PRO A 157 16.01 3.94 1.22
N LYS A 158 17.31 3.73 1.16
CA LYS A 158 18.33 4.78 1.41
C LYS A 158 18.36 5.83 0.31
N ARG A 159 17.98 5.46 -0.90
CA ARG A 159 17.97 6.30 -2.11
C ARG A 159 16.67 6.19 -2.85
N ALA A 160 16.32 7.23 -3.60
CA ALA A 160 15.22 7.16 -4.56
C ALA A 160 15.49 6.06 -5.60
N GLY A 161 14.58 5.12 -5.77
CA GLY A 161 14.70 4.10 -6.80
C GLY A 161 14.64 4.72 -8.19
N ASN A 162 15.56 4.35 -9.07
CA ASN A 162 15.62 4.82 -10.45
C ASN A 162 14.69 4.00 -11.37
N VAL A 163 13.42 3.86 -10.95
CA VAL A 163 12.40 3.13 -11.71
C VAL A 163 11.15 3.97 -11.89
N GLY A 164 10.60 3.92 -13.09
CA GLY A 164 9.33 4.59 -13.40
C GLY A 164 8.12 3.84 -12.82
N ARG A 165 6.95 4.48 -12.88
CA ARG A 165 5.69 3.86 -12.43
C ARG A 165 5.31 2.61 -13.25
N ILE A 166 5.71 2.55 -14.51
CA ILE A 166 5.52 1.42 -15.42
C ILE A 166 6.90 1.09 -16.00
N GLU A 167 7.76 0.52 -15.17
CA GLU A 167 9.08 0.09 -15.58
C GLU A 167 9.00 -1.26 -16.31
N LYS A 168 9.73 -1.39 -17.40
CA LYS A 168 9.82 -2.63 -18.20
C LYS A 168 11.23 -3.18 -18.27
N ASP A 169 12.22 -2.42 -17.84
CA ASP A 169 13.60 -2.84 -17.79
C ASP A 169 13.80 -3.81 -16.62
N VAL A 170 14.00 -5.08 -16.97
CA VAL A 170 14.13 -6.18 -16.00
C VAL A 170 15.36 -6.00 -15.11
N GLU A 171 16.47 -5.47 -15.64
CA GLU A 171 17.70 -5.30 -14.86
C GLU A 171 17.55 -4.17 -13.84
N LYS A 172 16.85 -3.08 -14.19
CA LYS A 172 16.50 -2.04 -13.21
C LYS A 172 15.59 -2.57 -12.09
N LEU A 173 14.61 -3.42 -12.44
CA LEU A 173 13.73 -4.03 -11.44
C LEU A 173 14.49 -4.98 -10.52
N LYS A 174 15.41 -5.80 -11.07
CA LYS A 174 16.28 -6.66 -10.28
C LYS A 174 17.24 -5.86 -9.37
N ALA A 175 17.79 -4.77 -9.88
CA ALA A 175 18.66 -3.89 -9.08
C ALA A 175 17.88 -3.29 -7.90
N LEU A 176 16.67 -2.77 -8.14
CA LEU A 176 15.81 -2.24 -7.07
C LEU A 176 15.43 -3.32 -6.05
N TYR A 177 15.17 -4.54 -6.49
CA TYR A 177 14.91 -5.68 -5.60
C TYR A 177 16.11 -5.96 -4.67
N ARG A 178 17.33 -6.01 -5.24
CA ARG A 178 18.56 -6.21 -4.44
C ARG A 178 18.77 -5.09 -3.44
N GLU A 179 18.61 -3.83 -3.86
CA GLU A 179 18.71 -2.68 -2.95
C GLU A 179 17.73 -2.81 -1.78
N GLY A 180 16.46 -3.18 -2.04
CA GLY A 180 15.47 -3.36 -0.98
C GLY A 180 15.82 -4.51 -0.02
N TYR A 181 16.39 -5.59 -0.53
CA TYR A 181 16.87 -6.70 0.28
C TYR A 181 18.05 -6.29 1.18
N GLU A 182 19.03 -5.57 0.62
CA GLU A 182 20.20 -5.08 1.33
C GLU A 182 19.81 -4.05 2.40
N ASP A 183 18.89 -3.11 2.08
CA ASP A 183 18.37 -2.13 3.03
C ASP A 183 17.67 -2.80 4.22
N ALA A 184 16.91 -3.84 3.98
CA ALA A 184 16.27 -4.62 5.04
C ALA A 184 17.28 -5.43 5.86
N ALA A 185 18.28 -6.03 5.21
CA ALA A 185 19.32 -6.81 5.89
C ALA A 185 20.16 -5.94 6.86
N VAL A 186 20.50 -4.72 6.46
CA VAL A 186 21.27 -3.79 7.30
C VAL A 186 20.56 -3.46 8.62
N CYS A 187 19.23 -3.36 8.62
CA CYS A 187 18.46 -3.02 9.83
C CYS A 187 17.91 -4.24 10.59
N TYR A 188 18.26 -5.45 10.18
CA TYR A 188 17.68 -6.68 10.71
C TYR A 188 17.92 -6.85 12.22
N GLU A 189 19.14 -6.64 12.69
CA GLU A 189 19.48 -6.77 14.12
C GLU A 189 18.71 -5.75 14.99
N GLU A 190 18.62 -4.50 14.53
CA GLU A 190 17.85 -3.45 15.19
C GLU A 190 16.35 -3.78 15.20
N LEU A 191 15.83 -4.31 14.11
CA LEU A 191 14.44 -4.80 14.03
C LEU A 191 14.19 -5.90 15.05
N MET A 192 15.10 -6.89 15.15
CA MET A 192 14.97 -7.98 16.11
C MET A 192 15.05 -7.49 17.56
N LYS A 193 15.87 -6.47 17.84
CA LYS A 193 15.91 -5.81 19.15
C LYS A 193 14.58 -5.11 19.44
N TYR A 194 14.08 -4.30 18.50
CA TYR A 194 12.78 -3.63 18.62
C TYR A 194 11.64 -4.58 18.90
N LEU A 195 11.62 -5.77 18.28
CA LEU A 195 10.59 -6.78 18.51
C LEU A 195 10.67 -7.43 19.90
N LYS A 196 11.85 -7.53 20.48
CA LYS A 196 12.09 -8.12 21.82
C LYS A 196 11.85 -7.14 22.98
N GLU A 197 12.02 -5.85 22.76
CA GLU A 197 11.72 -4.83 23.79
C GLU A 197 10.23 -4.85 24.13
N GLN A 198 9.88 -4.93 25.43
CA GLN A 198 8.48 -4.97 25.92
C GLN A 198 7.89 -3.56 26.03
#